data_6c8fb752cbd71517c54c94550a9a881f
#
_entry.id   6c8fb752cbd71517c54c94550a9a881f
#
_cell.length_a   1.000
_cell.length_b   1.000
_cell.length_c   1.000
_cell.angle_alpha   90.00
_cell.angle_beta   90.00
_cell.angle_gamma   90.00
#
_symmetry.space_group_name_H-M   'P 1'
#
loop_
_entity.id
_entity.type
_entity.pdbx_description
1 polymer ?
#
loop_
_entity_poly.entity_id
_entity_poly.type
_entity_poly.pdbx_seq_one_letter_code
_entity_poly.pdbx_strand_id
1 'polypeptide(L)'
;MSEMSVYDKATQLQNHARRLAAGAAGDREAGRIAERIAELRVQLNELRQQISVARALQAQGAYDFARLSDVEDGRVGFERKAQPGALPSNDVFKTARQKVKAATQRAESEVQAAWSTWSNDRLSALPLARIPMLPPDEQQVARERRAELERAAKNGKATTSGIAVFAATSAALAEMLHDAQDPPDELLALLDRLGKRPVSLREVTDEEIALLRAYAIDDQIGLLRKGA
;
A
#
# COMPACT_ATOMS: atom_id res chain seq x y z
N MET A 1 8.46 -19.98 28.45
CA MET A 1 9.52 -18.96 28.62
C MET A 1 9.19 -17.86 27.62
N SER A 2 8.74 -16.67 28.10
CA SER A 2 8.44 -15.54 27.19
C SER A 2 9.71 -15.07 26.49
N GLU A 3 9.78 -15.20 25.17
CA GLU A 3 10.86 -14.65 24.37
C GLU A 3 10.78 -13.11 24.46
N MET A 4 11.80 -12.52 25.06
CA MET A 4 11.93 -11.07 25.11
C MET A 4 12.13 -10.51 23.70
N SER A 5 11.32 -9.54 23.34
CA SER A 5 11.39 -8.85 22.05
C SER A 5 12.74 -8.13 21.89
N VAL A 6 13.19 -7.94 20.63
CA VAL A 6 14.39 -7.13 20.30
C VAL A 6 14.31 -5.73 20.90
N TYR A 7 13.09 -5.19 21.02
CA TYR A 7 12.81 -3.91 21.66
C TYR A 7 13.09 -3.93 23.17
N ASP A 8 12.71 -5.02 23.86
CA ASP A 8 12.96 -5.17 25.30
C ASP A 8 14.46 -5.31 25.58
N LYS A 9 15.19 -6.04 24.73
CA LYS A 9 16.65 -6.14 24.81
C LYS A 9 17.37 -4.82 24.53
N ALA A 10 16.90 -4.04 23.58
CA ALA A 10 17.41 -2.69 23.34
C ALA A 10 17.16 -1.77 24.53
N THR A 11 16.02 -1.91 25.20
CA THR A 11 15.68 -1.17 26.42
C THR A 11 16.56 -1.60 27.62
N GLN A 12 16.84 -2.90 27.78
CA GLN A 12 17.76 -3.39 28.80
C GLN A 12 19.20 -2.92 28.57
N LEU A 13 19.68 -2.93 27.33
CA LEU A 13 20.99 -2.38 26.96
C LEU A 13 21.08 -0.89 27.28
N GLN A 14 20.02 -0.12 27.01
CA GLN A 14 19.97 1.29 27.37
C GLN A 14 20.04 1.53 28.89
N ASN A 15 19.33 0.70 29.67
CA ASN A 15 19.37 0.79 31.14
C ASN A 15 20.72 0.34 31.68
N HIS A 16 21.34 -0.66 31.06
CA HIS A 16 22.70 -1.12 31.46
C HIS A 16 23.74 -0.03 31.12
N ALA A 17 23.68 0.59 29.95
CA ALA A 17 24.52 1.73 29.57
C ALA A 17 24.36 2.90 30.54
N ARG A 18 23.15 3.21 31.01
CA ARG A 18 22.90 4.25 32.03
C ARG A 18 23.55 3.91 33.39
N ARG A 19 23.55 2.63 33.80
CA ARG A 19 24.20 2.21 35.05
C ARG A 19 25.73 2.29 34.98
N LEU A 20 26.32 1.99 33.83
CA LEU A 20 27.78 2.13 33.60
C LEU A 20 28.19 3.61 33.50
N ALA A 21 27.31 4.50 33.16
CA ALA A 21 27.53 5.94 33.06
C ALA A 21 27.70 6.65 34.40
N ALA A 22 27.50 5.96 35.52
CA ALA A 22 27.67 6.52 36.87
C ALA A 22 29.16 6.81 37.26
N GLY A 23 30.12 6.56 36.35
CA GLY A 23 31.52 6.92 36.53
C GLY A 23 32.06 7.76 35.39
N ALA A 24 32.80 8.85 35.68
CA ALA A 24 33.21 9.94 34.75
C ALA A 24 33.93 9.50 33.43
N ALA A 25 34.46 8.28 33.36
CA ALA A 25 35.04 7.69 32.12
C ALA A 25 33.97 7.00 31.25
N GLY A 26 32.84 6.60 31.85
CA GLY A 26 31.74 5.87 31.20
C GLY A 26 30.75 6.79 30.48
N ASP A 27 30.65 8.10 30.84
CA ASP A 27 29.62 9.02 30.33
C ASP A 27 29.68 9.21 28.82
N ARG A 28 30.88 9.33 28.24
CA ARG A 28 31.06 9.49 26.79
C ARG A 28 30.71 8.21 26.02
N GLU A 29 31.08 7.05 26.55
CA GLU A 29 30.77 5.77 25.86
C GLU A 29 29.29 5.42 26.02
N ALA A 30 28.71 5.66 27.17
CA ALA A 30 27.26 5.52 27.41
C ALA A 30 26.43 6.44 26.47
N GLY A 31 26.87 7.69 26.29
CA GLY A 31 26.24 8.62 25.34
C GLY A 31 26.25 8.08 23.90
N ARG A 32 27.41 7.62 23.43
CA ARG A 32 27.53 7.02 22.09
C ARG A 32 26.65 5.79 21.90
N ILE A 33 26.55 4.93 22.90
CA ILE A 33 25.70 3.74 22.85
C ILE A 33 24.22 4.14 22.84
N ALA A 34 23.83 5.13 23.65
CA ALA A 34 22.47 5.65 23.66
C ALA A 34 22.05 6.20 22.29
N GLU A 35 22.92 6.93 21.61
CA GLU A 35 22.69 7.43 20.24
C GLU A 35 22.49 6.26 19.25
N ARG A 36 23.36 5.26 19.28
CA ARG A 36 23.25 4.09 18.39
C ARG A 36 21.99 3.27 18.62
N ILE A 37 21.56 3.14 19.88
CA ILE A 37 20.28 2.50 20.22
C ILE A 37 19.11 3.34 19.68
N ALA A 38 19.17 4.65 19.81
CA ALA A 38 18.13 5.55 19.27
C ALA A 38 18.01 5.41 17.73
N GLU A 39 19.14 5.41 17.02
CA GLU A 39 19.17 5.20 15.57
C GLU A 39 18.60 3.83 15.17
N LEU A 40 18.99 2.76 15.87
CA LEU A 40 18.45 1.42 15.61
C LEU A 40 16.94 1.34 15.87
N ARG A 41 16.45 2.04 16.91
CA ARG A 41 15.00 2.12 17.20
C ARG A 41 14.22 2.79 16.08
N VAL A 42 14.73 3.86 15.50
CA VAL A 42 14.09 4.52 14.35
C VAL A 42 13.92 3.51 13.21
N GLN A 43 14.97 2.79 12.84
CA GLN A 43 14.92 1.80 11.78
C GLN A 43 14.00 0.61 12.08
N LEU A 44 13.98 0.15 13.34
CA LEU A 44 13.04 -0.89 13.77
C LEU A 44 11.57 -0.41 13.72
N ASN A 45 11.31 0.87 14.00
CA ASN A 45 9.97 1.43 13.83
C ASN A 45 9.54 1.51 12.36
N GLU A 46 10.45 1.87 11.46
CA GLU A 46 10.19 1.82 10.01
C GLU A 46 9.85 0.40 9.56
N LEU A 47 10.65 -0.59 9.98
CA LEU A 47 10.36 -2.00 9.69
C LEU A 47 9.00 -2.43 10.25
N ARG A 48 8.67 -2.02 11.48
CA ARG A 48 7.36 -2.31 12.11
C ARG A 48 6.20 -1.72 11.30
N GLN A 49 6.36 -0.51 10.75
CA GLN A 49 5.36 0.07 9.86
C GLN A 49 5.17 -0.79 8.61
N GLN A 50 6.23 -1.22 7.95
CA GLN A 50 6.13 -2.10 6.78
C GLN A 50 5.46 -3.45 7.13
N ILE A 51 5.78 -4.04 8.27
CA ILE A 51 5.12 -5.25 8.76
C ILE A 51 3.61 -5.01 9.00
N SER A 52 3.24 -3.84 9.50
CA SER A 52 1.82 -3.50 9.71
C SER A 52 1.07 -3.40 8.38
N VAL A 53 1.68 -2.81 7.36
CA VAL A 53 1.11 -2.75 6.00
C VAL A 53 1.01 -4.15 5.39
N ALA A 54 2.06 -4.98 5.54
CA ALA A 54 2.06 -6.37 5.07
C ALA A 54 0.93 -7.18 5.72
N ARG A 55 0.68 -7.00 7.03
CA ARG A 55 -0.44 -7.63 7.74
C ARG A 55 -1.80 -7.17 7.21
N ALA A 56 -1.93 -5.88 6.88
CA ALA A 56 -3.16 -5.38 6.28
C ALA A 56 -3.44 -6.01 4.91
N LEU A 57 -2.41 -6.20 4.06
CA LEU A 57 -2.53 -6.91 2.78
C LEU A 57 -2.80 -8.41 2.99
N GLN A 58 -2.16 -9.04 3.99
CA GLN A 58 -2.44 -10.44 4.34
C GLN A 58 -3.91 -10.64 4.74
N ALA A 59 -4.47 -9.72 5.53
CA ALA A 59 -5.88 -9.76 5.89
C ALA A 59 -6.83 -9.65 4.67
N GLN A 60 -6.34 -9.11 3.55
CA GLN A 60 -7.04 -9.09 2.27
C GLN A 60 -6.72 -10.30 1.37
N GLY A 61 -5.91 -11.25 1.84
CA GLY A 61 -5.46 -12.40 1.04
C GLY A 61 -4.41 -12.05 -0.03
N ALA A 62 -3.84 -10.85 0.01
CA ALA A 62 -2.95 -10.31 -1.02
C ALA A 62 -1.45 -10.54 -0.77
N TYR A 63 -1.08 -11.00 0.41
CA TYR A 63 0.33 -11.16 0.81
C TYR A 63 0.53 -12.35 1.72
N ASP A 64 1.65 -13.09 1.52
CA ASP A 64 2.05 -14.19 2.40
C ASP A 64 3.28 -13.80 3.22
N PHE A 65 3.15 -13.90 4.55
CA PHE A 65 4.21 -13.56 5.52
C PHE A 65 5.39 -14.53 5.54
N ALA A 66 5.31 -15.69 4.92
CA ALA A 66 6.38 -16.70 4.95
C ALA A 66 7.74 -16.20 4.41
N ARG A 67 7.73 -15.06 3.70
CA ARG A 67 8.92 -14.47 3.05
C ARG A 67 9.71 -13.49 3.94
N LEU A 68 9.26 -13.18 5.16
CA LEU A 68 9.98 -12.29 6.08
C LEU A 68 10.96 -13.04 7.02
N SER A 69 11.27 -14.30 6.76
CA SER A 69 12.22 -15.12 7.55
C SER A 69 13.61 -14.51 7.74
N ASP A 70 14.08 -13.71 6.76
CA ASP A 70 15.40 -13.03 6.85
C ASP A 70 15.51 -12.05 8.05
N VAL A 71 14.39 -11.55 8.56
CA VAL A 71 14.35 -10.67 9.73
C VAL A 71 14.70 -11.46 10.99
N GLU A 72 14.25 -12.72 11.08
CA GLU A 72 14.54 -13.62 12.19
C GLU A 72 16.03 -13.98 12.26
N ASP A 73 16.67 -14.24 11.12
CA ASP A 73 18.12 -14.48 11.04
C ASP A 73 18.92 -13.25 11.51
N GLY A 74 18.43 -12.05 11.21
CA GLY A 74 18.99 -10.80 11.72
C GLY A 74 18.91 -10.69 13.23
N ARG A 75 17.77 -11.06 13.82
CA ARG A 75 17.52 -11.09 15.27
C ARG A 75 18.47 -12.04 15.97
N VAL A 76 18.52 -13.29 15.51
CA VAL A 76 19.38 -14.34 16.09
C VAL A 76 20.86 -13.94 16.02
N GLY A 77 21.30 -13.35 14.91
CA GLY A 77 22.67 -12.87 14.77
C GLY A 77 23.02 -11.74 15.74
N PHE A 78 22.09 -10.83 16.02
CA PHE A 78 22.26 -9.76 17.00
C PHE A 78 22.32 -10.32 18.43
N GLU A 79 21.40 -11.21 18.80
CA GLU A 79 21.31 -11.84 20.12
C GLU A 79 22.57 -12.61 20.46
N ARG A 80 23.15 -13.35 19.51
CA ARG A 80 24.38 -14.11 19.70
C ARG A 80 25.59 -13.22 20.03
N LYS A 81 25.62 -11.99 19.50
CA LYS A 81 26.72 -11.03 19.66
C LYS A 81 26.51 -10.04 20.80
N ALA A 82 25.28 -9.87 21.27
CA ALA A 82 24.94 -9.03 22.41
C ALA A 82 24.92 -9.87 23.68
N GLN A 83 26.11 -10.23 24.21
CA GLN A 83 26.22 -11.03 25.42
C GLN A 83 25.84 -10.25 26.68
N PRO A 84 25.18 -10.88 27.68
CA PRO A 84 24.88 -10.23 28.95
C PRO A 84 26.18 -9.78 29.66
N GLY A 85 26.21 -8.51 30.09
CA GLY A 85 27.34 -7.96 30.87
C GLY A 85 28.46 -7.33 30.04
N ALA A 86 28.46 -7.45 28.71
CA ALA A 86 29.40 -6.75 27.84
C ALA A 86 28.65 -5.72 26.97
N LEU A 87 29.24 -4.53 26.79
CA LEU A 87 28.72 -3.54 25.85
C LEU A 87 28.98 -4.01 24.42
N PRO A 88 27.95 -4.05 23.53
CA PRO A 88 28.13 -4.44 22.14
C PRO A 88 29.11 -3.50 21.43
N SER A 89 30.01 -4.07 20.64
CA SER A 89 30.97 -3.29 19.85
C SER A 89 30.23 -2.46 18.77
N ASN A 90 30.91 -1.42 18.28
CA ASN A 90 30.38 -0.58 17.20
C ASN A 90 29.95 -1.38 15.95
N ASP A 91 30.71 -2.42 15.62
CA ASP A 91 30.44 -3.25 14.44
C ASP A 91 29.18 -4.08 14.58
N VAL A 92 28.80 -4.45 15.81
CA VAL A 92 27.54 -5.15 16.07
C VAL A 92 26.35 -4.23 15.75
N PHE A 93 26.40 -2.98 16.22
CA PHE A 93 25.34 -1.99 15.91
C PHE A 93 25.30 -1.66 14.41
N LYS A 94 26.44 -1.45 13.77
CA LYS A 94 26.52 -1.19 12.32
C LYS A 94 25.92 -2.34 11.51
N THR A 95 26.29 -3.56 11.84
CA THR A 95 25.77 -4.78 11.19
C THR A 95 24.26 -4.92 11.40
N ALA A 96 23.78 -4.72 12.65
CA ALA A 96 22.36 -4.77 12.94
C ALA A 96 21.57 -3.74 12.14
N ARG A 97 22.03 -2.48 12.10
CA ARG A 97 21.40 -1.42 11.31
C ARG A 97 21.33 -1.76 9.82
N GLN A 98 22.44 -2.25 9.26
CA GLN A 98 22.47 -2.64 7.84
C GLN A 98 21.47 -3.76 7.54
N LYS A 99 21.37 -4.77 8.41
CA LYS A 99 20.39 -5.86 8.25
C LYS A 99 18.94 -5.37 8.38
N VAL A 100 18.66 -4.55 9.39
CA VAL A 100 17.31 -3.98 9.56
C VAL A 100 16.94 -3.10 8.35
N LYS A 101 17.86 -2.25 7.89
CA LYS A 101 17.63 -1.42 6.71
C LYS A 101 17.36 -2.26 5.45
N ALA A 102 18.17 -3.29 5.21
CA ALA A 102 17.97 -4.20 4.08
C ALA A 102 16.62 -4.92 4.17
N ALA A 103 16.25 -5.40 5.36
CA ALA A 103 14.95 -6.03 5.59
C ALA A 103 13.79 -5.05 5.37
N THR A 104 13.91 -3.79 5.82
CA THR A 104 12.90 -2.75 5.61
C THR A 104 12.71 -2.46 4.13
N GLN A 105 13.80 -2.26 3.38
CA GLN A 105 13.76 -1.99 1.94
C GLN A 105 13.12 -3.16 1.17
N ARG A 106 13.47 -4.39 1.52
CA ARG A 106 12.89 -5.59 0.92
C ARG A 106 11.40 -5.68 1.22
N ALA A 107 11.01 -5.52 2.49
CA ALA A 107 9.60 -5.53 2.89
C ALA A 107 8.81 -4.42 2.17
N GLU A 108 9.34 -3.20 2.07
CA GLU A 108 8.71 -2.10 1.33
C GLU A 108 8.48 -2.46 -0.14
N SER A 109 9.50 -3.01 -0.81
CA SER A 109 9.39 -3.40 -2.22
C SER A 109 8.35 -4.51 -2.42
N GLU A 110 8.39 -5.56 -1.59
CA GLU A 110 7.45 -6.69 -1.68
C GLU A 110 6.01 -6.26 -1.37
N VAL A 111 5.82 -5.44 -0.34
CA VAL A 111 4.52 -4.88 0.05
C VAL A 111 3.95 -3.99 -1.06
N GLN A 112 4.79 -3.14 -1.67
CA GLN A 112 4.35 -2.28 -2.77
C GLN A 112 3.99 -3.08 -4.02
N ALA A 113 4.73 -4.15 -4.34
CA ALA A 113 4.39 -5.05 -5.43
C ALA A 113 3.07 -5.79 -5.17
N ALA A 114 2.88 -6.32 -3.96
CA ALA A 114 1.64 -6.98 -3.57
C ALA A 114 0.43 -6.03 -3.60
N TRP A 115 0.61 -4.78 -3.14
CA TRP A 115 -0.40 -3.74 -3.24
C TRP A 115 -0.80 -3.47 -4.69
N SER A 116 0.20 -3.28 -5.58
CA SER A 116 -0.06 -3.00 -7.00
C SER A 116 -0.83 -4.14 -7.66
N THR A 117 -0.43 -5.38 -7.42
CA THR A 117 -1.14 -6.56 -7.96
C THR A 117 -2.56 -6.62 -7.43
N TRP A 118 -2.74 -6.62 -6.11
CA TRP A 118 -4.03 -6.75 -5.46
C TRP A 118 -5.01 -5.63 -5.84
N SER A 119 -4.55 -4.38 -5.87
CA SER A 119 -5.43 -3.25 -6.21
C SER A 119 -5.88 -3.30 -7.67
N ASN A 120 -4.99 -3.68 -8.59
CA ASN A 120 -5.35 -3.85 -10.00
C ASN A 120 -6.29 -5.03 -10.22
N ASP A 121 -6.02 -6.18 -9.60
CA ASP A 121 -6.89 -7.36 -9.71
C ASP A 121 -8.29 -7.06 -9.17
N ARG A 122 -8.37 -6.37 -8.03
CA ARG A 122 -9.64 -5.99 -7.43
C ARG A 122 -10.40 -4.98 -8.29
N LEU A 123 -9.71 -4.05 -8.90
CA LEU A 123 -10.30 -3.07 -9.83
C LEU A 123 -10.82 -3.77 -11.09
N SER A 124 -10.05 -4.72 -11.64
CA SER A 124 -10.42 -5.49 -12.83
C SER A 124 -11.62 -6.41 -12.61
N ALA A 125 -11.81 -6.87 -11.36
CA ALA A 125 -12.95 -7.73 -10.99
C ALA A 125 -14.27 -6.95 -10.87
N LEU A 126 -14.25 -5.61 -10.83
CA LEU A 126 -15.47 -4.80 -10.74
C LEU A 126 -16.18 -4.76 -12.10
N PRO A 127 -17.51 -4.96 -12.14
CA PRO A 127 -18.31 -4.86 -13.37
C PRO A 127 -18.55 -3.40 -13.77
N LEU A 128 -17.46 -2.66 -14.02
CA LEU A 128 -17.50 -1.21 -14.26
C LEU A 128 -18.32 -0.82 -15.52
N ALA A 129 -18.51 -1.76 -16.44
CA ALA A 129 -19.38 -1.57 -17.61
C ALA A 129 -20.83 -1.31 -17.22
N ARG A 130 -21.26 -1.68 -16.01
CA ARG A 130 -22.63 -1.47 -15.50
C ARG A 130 -22.90 -0.06 -14.95
N ILE A 131 -21.89 0.78 -14.79
CA ILE A 131 -22.06 2.15 -14.27
C ILE A 131 -23.14 2.95 -15.04
N PRO A 132 -23.21 2.90 -16.38
CA PRO A 132 -24.26 3.59 -17.14
C PRO A 132 -25.68 3.11 -16.88
N MET A 133 -25.84 1.93 -16.30
CA MET A 133 -27.13 1.32 -16.01
C MET A 133 -27.71 1.72 -14.64
N LEU A 134 -26.95 2.44 -13.85
CA LEU A 134 -27.41 3.00 -12.57
C LEU A 134 -28.28 4.25 -12.79
N PRO A 135 -29.12 4.61 -11.80
CA PRO A 135 -29.78 5.91 -11.77
C PRO A 135 -28.77 7.07 -11.91
N PRO A 136 -29.12 8.20 -12.54
CA PRO A 136 -28.17 9.29 -12.85
C PRO A 136 -27.40 9.82 -11.65
N ASP A 137 -28.02 9.94 -10.48
CA ASP A 137 -27.41 10.36 -9.22
C ASP A 137 -26.39 9.32 -8.69
N GLU A 138 -26.70 8.04 -8.82
CA GLU A 138 -25.80 6.97 -8.45
C GLU A 138 -24.64 6.80 -9.43
N GLN A 139 -24.85 7.07 -10.72
CA GLN A 139 -23.79 7.05 -11.73
C GLN A 139 -22.65 7.99 -11.35
N GLN A 140 -22.97 9.23 -10.92
CA GLN A 140 -21.95 10.20 -10.53
C GLN A 140 -21.11 9.68 -9.35
N VAL A 141 -21.77 9.14 -8.32
CA VAL A 141 -21.10 8.56 -7.15
C VAL A 141 -20.22 7.36 -7.55
N ALA A 142 -20.71 6.48 -8.42
CA ALA A 142 -19.96 5.33 -8.91
C ALA A 142 -18.71 5.74 -9.70
N ARG A 143 -18.80 6.78 -10.55
CA ARG A 143 -17.67 7.34 -11.30
C ARG A 143 -16.61 7.95 -10.39
N GLU A 144 -17.02 8.70 -9.37
CA GLU A 144 -16.12 9.30 -8.40
C GLU A 144 -15.35 8.21 -7.62
N ARG A 145 -16.05 7.18 -7.14
CA ARG A 145 -15.43 6.02 -6.49
C ARG A 145 -14.47 5.27 -7.40
N ARG A 146 -14.85 5.04 -8.65
CA ARG A 146 -13.97 4.44 -9.66
C ARG A 146 -12.69 5.28 -9.84
N ALA A 147 -12.83 6.59 -10.05
CA ALA A 147 -11.68 7.49 -10.24
C ALA A 147 -10.77 7.55 -9.00
N GLU A 148 -11.33 7.44 -7.80
CA GLU A 148 -10.57 7.33 -6.55
C GLU A 148 -9.77 6.02 -6.50
N LEU A 149 -10.40 4.89 -6.80
CA LEU A 149 -9.75 3.58 -6.86
C LEU A 149 -8.63 3.54 -7.91
N GLU A 150 -8.88 4.03 -9.12
CA GLU A 150 -7.88 4.10 -10.21
C GLU A 150 -6.67 4.95 -9.80
N ARG A 151 -6.90 6.11 -9.16
CA ARG A 151 -5.82 6.96 -8.65
C ARG A 151 -5.02 6.27 -7.54
N ALA A 152 -5.70 5.59 -6.61
CA ALA A 152 -5.06 4.87 -5.53
C ALA A 152 -4.25 3.68 -6.05
N ALA A 153 -4.76 2.90 -7.01
CA ALA A 153 -4.04 1.78 -7.62
C ALA A 153 -2.79 2.25 -8.38
N LYS A 154 -2.90 3.36 -9.15
CA LYS A 154 -1.82 3.84 -10.00
C LYS A 154 -0.69 4.55 -9.24
N ASN A 155 -1.04 5.40 -8.27
CA ASN A 155 -0.10 6.32 -7.63
C ASN A 155 0.00 6.12 -6.11
N GLY A 156 -0.85 5.26 -5.54
CA GLY A 156 -0.92 5.06 -4.10
C GLY A 156 0.29 4.30 -3.56
N LYS A 157 0.82 4.79 -2.44
CA LYS A 157 1.72 3.97 -1.61
C LYS A 157 0.88 3.03 -0.75
N ALA A 158 1.37 1.81 -0.59
CA ALA A 158 0.78 0.86 0.33
C ALA A 158 0.86 1.40 1.77
N THR A 159 -0.28 1.71 2.35
CA THR A 159 -0.42 2.09 3.76
C THR A 159 -1.58 1.33 4.38
N THR A 160 -1.55 1.12 5.68
CA THR A 160 -2.63 0.39 6.37
C THR A 160 -3.99 1.05 6.15
N SER A 161 -4.07 2.38 6.25
CA SER A 161 -5.30 3.13 5.99
C SER A 161 -5.70 3.09 4.51
N GLY A 162 -4.74 3.23 3.58
CA GLY A 162 -5.00 3.17 2.13
C GLY A 162 -5.60 1.83 1.71
N ILE A 163 -5.07 0.72 2.24
CA ILE A 163 -5.60 -0.62 1.98
C ILE A 163 -7.04 -0.75 2.49
N ALA A 164 -7.32 -0.29 3.71
CA ALA A 164 -8.66 -0.35 4.30
C ALA A 164 -9.67 0.51 3.51
N VAL A 165 -9.30 1.74 3.14
CA VAL A 165 -10.14 2.63 2.34
C VAL A 165 -10.41 2.02 0.97
N PHE A 166 -9.35 1.53 0.28
CA PHE A 166 -9.51 0.88 -1.04
C PHE A 166 -10.44 -0.34 -0.97
N ALA A 167 -10.27 -1.20 0.04
CA ALA A 167 -11.13 -2.36 0.25
C ALA A 167 -12.59 -1.96 0.46
N ALA A 168 -12.84 -0.96 1.32
CA ALA A 168 -14.18 -0.48 1.60
C ALA A 168 -14.82 0.19 0.37
N THR A 169 -14.09 1.07 -0.33
CA THR A 169 -14.58 1.76 -1.53
C THR A 169 -14.88 0.76 -2.66
N SER A 170 -13.99 -0.23 -2.87
CA SER A 170 -14.21 -1.25 -3.89
C SER A 170 -15.40 -2.16 -3.56
N ALA A 171 -15.60 -2.51 -2.29
CA ALA A 171 -16.76 -3.30 -1.85
C ALA A 171 -18.07 -2.50 -2.05
N ALA A 172 -18.08 -1.24 -1.64
CA ALA A 172 -19.25 -0.37 -1.79
C ALA A 172 -19.60 -0.13 -3.28
N LEU A 173 -18.58 -0.01 -4.16
CA LEU A 173 -18.82 0.10 -5.60
C LEU A 173 -19.34 -1.23 -6.18
N ALA A 174 -18.79 -2.36 -5.76
CA ALA A 174 -19.28 -3.68 -6.17
C ALA A 174 -20.74 -3.91 -5.78
N GLU A 175 -21.14 -3.49 -4.58
CA GLU A 175 -22.52 -3.57 -4.09
C GLU A 175 -23.47 -2.71 -4.94
N MET A 176 -23.09 -1.46 -5.24
CA MET A 176 -23.87 -0.59 -6.13
C MET A 176 -24.08 -1.20 -7.52
N LEU A 177 -23.09 -1.93 -8.04
CA LEU A 177 -23.12 -2.52 -9.38
C LEU A 177 -23.73 -3.92 -9.40
N HIS A 178 -24.00 -4.52 -8.23
CA HIS A 178 -24.48 -5.91 -8.14
C HIS A 178 -25.83 -6.09 -8.83
N ASP A 179 -26.77 -5.21 -8.53
CA ASP A 179 -28.14 -5.28 -9.03
C ASP A 179 -28.34 -4.54 -10.35
N ALA A 180 -27.31 -3.84 -10.85
CA ALA A 180 -27.37 -3.16 -12.13
C ALA A 180 -27.40 -4.18 -13.27
N GLN A 181 -28.26 -3.92 -14.26
CA GLN A 181 -28.34 -4.77 -15.46
C GLN A 181 -27.04 -4.66 -16.28
N ASP A 182 -26.77 -5.69 -17.08
CA ASP A 182 -25.70 -5.60 -18.06
C ASP A 182 -26.09 -4.60 -19.15
N PRO A 183 -25.17 -3.74 -19.60
CA PRO A 183 -25.44 -2.82 -20.69
C PRO A 183 -25.67 -3.59 -21.99
N PRO A 184 -26.55 -3.10 -22.88
CA PRO A 184 -26.78 -3.74 -24.17
C PRO A 184 -25.49 -3.74 -25.02
N ASP A 185 -25.32 -4.78 -25.83
CA ASP A 185 -24.14 -4.96 -26.67
C ASP A 185 -23.85 -3.77 -27.59
N GLU A 186 -24.88 -3.10 -28.07
CA GLU A 186 -24.78 -1.89 -28.89
C GLU A 186 -24.12 -0.74 -28.14
N LEU A 187 -24.47 -0.54 -26.88
CA LEU A 187 -23.84 0.46 -26.02
C LEU A 187 -22.38 0.12 -25.72
N LEU A 188 -22.09 -1.14 -25.42
CA LEU A 188 -20.72 -1.61 -25.20
C LEU A 188 -19.84 -1.40 -26.43
N ALA A 189 -20.33 -1.75 -27.62
CA ALA A 189 -19.62 -1.58 -28.88
C ALA A 189 -19.35 -0.10 -29.17
N LEU A 190 -20.33 0.78 -28.88
CA LEU A 190 -20.17 2.22 -29.05
C LEU A 190 -19.14 2.79 -28.09
N LEU A 191 -19.21 2.46 -26.80
CA LEU A 191 -18.25 2.93 -25.79
C LEU A 191 -16.82 2.41 -26.07
N ASP A 192 -16.66 1.16 -26.50
CA ASP A 192 -15.38 0.59 -26.91
C ASP A 192 -14.78 1.34 -28.12
N ARG A 193 -15.62 1.65 -29.13
CA ARG A 193 -15.19 2.43 -30.29
C ARG A 193 -14.75 3.85 -29.89
N LEU A 194 -15.52 4.55 -29.03
CA LEU A 194 -15.22 5.89 -28.57
C LEU A 194 -13.97 5.92 -27.63
N GLY A 195 -13.72 4.87 -26.87
CA GLY A 195 -12.57 4.77 -25.98
C GLY A 195 -11.26 4.47 -26.68
N LYS A 196 -11.28 3.79 -27.86
CA LYS A 196 -10.06 3.37 -28.56
C LYS A 196 -9.38 4.47 -29.36
N ARG A 197 -10.16 5.42 -29.90
CA ARG A 197 -9.62 6.53 -30.69
C ARG A 197 -10.53 7.75 -30.62
N PRO A 198 -9.99 8.97 -30.80
CA PRO A 198 -10.81 10.15 -31.02
C PRO A 198 -11.70 9.94 -32.26
N VAL A 199 -13.00 10.06 -32.08
CA VAL A 199 -14.00 9.92 -33.15
C VAL A 199 -14.50 11.30 -33.55
N SER A 200 -14.62 11.57 -34.84
CA SER A 200 -15.22 12.81 -35.33
C SER A 200 -16.73 12.79 -35.07
N LEU A 201 -17.33 13.95 -34.76
CA LEU A 201 -18.79 14.10 -34.62
C LEU A 201 -19.56 13.63 -35.86
N ARG A 202 -18.93 13.68 -37.05
CA ARG A 202 -19.54 13.19 -38.30
C ARG A 202 -19.59 11.68 -38.41
N GLU A 203 -18.81 10.97 -37.56
CA GLU A 203 -18.75 9.52 -37.50
C GLU A 203 -19.71 8.95 -36.45
N VAL A 204 -20.36 9.80 -35.65
CA VAL A 204 -21.36 9.40 -34.65
C VAL A 204 -22.76 9.67 -35.24
N THR A 205 -23.59 8.65 -35.26
CA THR A 205 -24.95 8.77 -35.81
C THR A 205 -25.91 9.42 -34.79
N ASP A 206 -27.04 9.94 -35.27
CA ASP A 206 -28.08 10.49 -34.37
C ASP A 206 -28.66 9.44 -33.43
N GLU A 207 -28.73 8.17 -33.89
CA GLU A 207 -29.17 7.03 -33.09
C GLU A 207 -28.18 6.72 -31.95
N GLU A 208 -26.87 6.77 -32.24
CA GLU A 208 -25.82 6.60 -31.21
C GLU A 208 -25.84 7.75 -30.19
N ILE A 209 -26.10 8.99 -30.63
CA ILE A 209 -26.27 10.12 -29.71
C ILE A 209 -27.54 9.94 -28.85
N ALA A 210 -28.62 9.46 -29.44
CA ALA A 210 -29.84 9.14 -28.69
C ALA A 210 -29.59 8.02 -27.65
N LEU A 211 -28.82 7.00 -28.02
CA LEU A 211 -28.42 5.92 -27.12
C LEU A 211 -27.61 6.46 -25.94
N LEU A 212 -26.60 7.31 -26.19
CA LEU A 212 -25.78 7.90 -25.13
C LEU A 212 -26.61 8.76 -24.17
N ARG A 213 -27.56 9.51 -24.67
CA ARG A 213 -28.49 10.33 -23.86
C ARG A 213 -29.43 9.49 -23.03
N ALA A 214 -29.94 8.38 -23.59
CA ALA A 214 -30.82 7.48 -22.87
C ALA A 214 -30.15 6.91 -21.60
N TYR A 215 -28.83 6.79 -21.61
CA TYR A 215 -28.04 6.31 -20.48
C TYR A 215 -27.26 7.41 -19.73
N ALA A 216 -27.57 8.69 -19.97
CA ALA A 216 -26.90 9.84 -19.33
C ALA A 216 -25.36 9.81 -19.43
N ILE A 217 -24.84 9.44 -20.61
CA ILE A 217 -23.38 9.34 -20.88
C ILE A 217 -22.90 10.46 -21.80
N ASP A 218 -23.81 11.17 -22.43
CA ASP A 218 -23.50 12.21 -23.43
C ASP A 218 -22.67 13.37 -22.85
N ASP A 219 -22.80 13.68 -21.57
CA ASP A 219 -22.00 14.68 -20.86
C ASP A 219 -20.53 14.28 -20.64
N GLN A 220 -20.21 12.98 -20.76
CA GLN A 220 -18.87 12.45 -20.58
C GLN A 220 -18.04 12.45 -21.87
N ILE A 221 -18.69 12.70 -23.00
CA ILE A 221 -18.04 12.73 -24.31
C ILE A 221 -17.53 14.15 -24.56
N GLY A 222 -16.26 14.39 -24.21
CA GLY A 222 -15.61 15.65 -24.46
C GLY A 222 -15.34 15.86 -25.94
N LEU A 223 -15.75 17.00 -26.49
CA LEU A 223 -15.37 17.44 -27.82
C LEU A 223 -13.92 17.93 -27.82
N LEU A 224 -13.02 17.14 -28.37
CA LEU A 224 -11.64 17.56 -28.62
C LEU A 224 -11.65 18.46 -29.91
N ARG A 225 -11.43 19.77 -29.74
CA ARG A 225 -11.18 20.65 -30.87
C ARG A 225 -9.84 20.23 -31.49
N LYS A 226 -9.87 19.72 -32.73
CA LYS A 226 -8.66 19.47 -33.50
C LYS A 226 -7.92 20.79 -33.62
N GLY A 227 -6.74 20.91 -33.00
CA GLY A 227 -5.95 22.13 -33.06
C GLY A 227 -5.71 22.55 -34.50
N ALA A 228 -5.85 23.84 -34.74
CA ALA A 228 -5.46 24.48 -36.00
C ALA A 228 -3.97 24.41 -36.19
#